data_0f3eda6f7804ccaeb7ea5c089ca5815c
#
_entry.id   0f3eda6f7804ccaeb7ea5c089ca5815c
#
_cell.length_a   1.000
_cell.length_b   1.000
_cell.length_c   1.000
_cell.angle_alpha   90.00
_cell.angle_beta   90.00
_cell.angle_gamma   90.00
#
_symmetry.space_group_name_H-M   'P 1'
#
loop_
_entity.id
_entity.type
_entity.pdbx_description
1 polymer ?
#
loop_
_entity_poly.entity_id
_entity_poly.type
_entity_poly.pdbx_seq_one_letter_code
_entity_poly.pdbx_strand_id
1 'polypeptide(L)'
;VLVFVNLVFLSLGALLFLYVERFGVEMPLKPDQLYPMLATDGSLPVVVGLLFILGLIAAAYSSADSALTALTTSVCVDVLEIEKRPEAERVPLRIRVHVIMSIVMVILILLFKVWNDDSVIKTVFRVAGYTYGPLLGLFAFGMLTKTAVHDRWVPLIAVLSPIITFVLDTYSIQLFGGYKFGFELLLVNGAITMVGLALLSRRG
;
A
#
# COMPACT_ATOMS: atom_id res chain seq x y z
N VAL A 1 21.68 -6.61 4.36
CA VAL A 1 20.76 -6.45 5.49
C VAL A 1 19.39 -7.03 5.14
N LEU A 2 18.71 -6.61 4.05
CA LEU A 2 17.36 -7.07 3.67
C LEU A 2 17.25 -8.59 3.51
N VAL A 3 18.20 -9.24 2.83
CA VAL A 3 18.21 -10.69 2.64
C VAL A 3 18.26 -11.42 3.99
N PHE A 4 19.10 -10.95 4.90
CA PHE A 4 19.23 -11.54 6.23
C PHE A 4 17.93 -11.40 7.04
N VAL A 5 17.32 -10.22 7.02
CA VAL A 5 16.04 -9.96 7.70
C VAL A 5 14.94 -10.86 7.13
N ASN A 6 14.84 -10.98 5.82
CA ASN A 6 13.86 -11.87 5.17
C ASN A 6 14.07 -13.32 5.55
N LEU A 7 15.32 -13.81 5.61
CA LEU A 7 15.63 -15.17 6.05
C LEU A 7 15.19 -15.43 7.50
N VAL A 8 15.42 -14.47 8.40
CA VAL A 8 14.98 -14.55 9.80
C VAL A 8 13.45 -14.66 9.88
N PHE A 9 12.71 -13.80 9.17
CA PHE A 9 11.25 -13.85 9.18
C PHE A 9 10.68 -15.12 8.52
N LEU A 10 11.28 -15.59 7.41
CA LEU A 10 10.89 -16.86 6.79
C LEU A 10 11.15 -18.05 7.73
N SER A 11 12.29 -18.06 8.41
CA SER A 11 12.63 -19.10 9.39
C SER A 11 11.65 -19.07 10.56
N LEU A 12 11.30 -17.88 11.06
CA LEU A 12 10.29 -17.70 12.10
C LEU A 12 8.94 -18.27 11.66
N GLY A 13 8.49 -17.92 10.45
CA GLY A 13 7.23 -18.44 9.91
C GLY A 13 7.22 -19.98 9.81
N ALA A 14 8.31 -20.57 9.32
CA ALA A 14 8.45 -22.02 9.25
C ALA A 14 8.43 -22.69 10.65
N LEU A 15 9.11 -22.09 11.62
CA LEU A 15 9.13 -22.58 13.01
C LEU A 15 7.75 -22.51 13.68
N LEU A 16 7.00 -21.41 13.45
CA LEU A 16 5.65 -21.27 13.96
C LEU A 16 4.69 -22.31 13.36
N PHE A 17 4.84 -22.59 12.07
CA PHE A 17 4.06 -23.63 11.41
C PHE A 17 4.35 -25.04 12.00
N LEU A 18 5.64 -25.37 12.15
CA LEU A 18 6.07 -26.64 12.78
C LEU A 18 5.60 -26.73 14.23
N TYR A 19 5.57 -25.61 14.95
CA TYR A 19 5.06 -25.56 16.33
C TYR A 19 3.59 -25.94 16.37
N VAL A 20 2.77 -25.33 15.50
CA VAL A 20 1.34 -25.63 15.40
C VAL A 20 1.10 -27.10 15.09
N GLU A 21 1.82 -27.65 14.10
CA GLU A 21 1.71 -29.08 13.71
C GLU A 21 2.10 -30.02 14.86
N ARG A 22 3.18 -29.69 15.57
CA ARG A 22 3.71 -30.55 16.65
C ARG A 22 2.83 -30.54 17.90
N PHE A 23 2.26 -29.39 18.26
CA PHE A 23 1.47 -29.22 19.49
C PHE A 23 -0.03 -29.30 19.25
N GLY A 24 -0.49 -29.52 18.02
CA GLY A 24 -1.90 -29.66 17.68
C GLY A 24 -2.70 -28.37 17.91
N VAL A 25 -2.04 -27.21 17.75
CA VAL A 25 -2.73 -25.91 17.89
C VAL A 25 -3.61 -25.70 16.66
N GLU A 26 -4.82 -25.19 16.89
CA GLU A 26 -5.75 -24.92 15.78
C GLU A 26 -5.25 -23.77 14.91
N MET A 27 -5.15 -24.00 13.60
CA MET A 27 -4.72 -22.97 12.65
C MET A 27 -5.78 -21.90 12.48
N PRO A 28 -5.44 -20.61 12.60
CA PRO A 28 -6.39 -19.53 12.34
C PRO A 28 -6.78 -19.49 10.86
N LEU A 29 -8.00 -19.04 10.56
CA LEU A 29 -8.53 -18.88 9.20
C LEU A 29 -7.67 -17.95 8.33
N LYS A 30 -7.05 -16.96 8.97
CA LYS A 30 -6.14 -16.01 8.30
C LYS A 30 -4.70 -16.27 8.77
N PRO A 31 -3.77 -16.60 7.85
CA PRO A 31 -2.37 -16.87 8.21
C PRO A 31 -1.69 -15.74 8.99
N ASP A 32 -2.09 -14.50 8.74
CA ASP A 32 -1.55 -13.30 9.41
C ASP A 32 -1.84 -13.28 10.92
N GLN A 33 -2.82 -14.06 11.37
CA GLN A 33 -3.21 -14.14 12.78
C GLN A 33 -2.41 -15.17 13.56
N LEU A 34 -1.65 -16.03 12.90
CA LEU A 34 -0.92 -17.11 13.57
C LEU A 34 0.11 -16.58 14.56
N TYR A 35 0.95 -15.65 14.15
CA TYR A 35 1.99 -15.09 15.01
C TYR A 35 1.39 -14.28 16.19
N PRO A 36 0.46 -13.33 15.95
CA PRO A 36 -0.22 -12.66 17.07
C PRO A 36 -0.90 -13.61 18.04
N MET A 37 -1.59 -14.63 17.54
CA MET A 37 -2.29 -15.62 18.35
C MET A 37 -1.31 -16.33 19.27
N LEU A 38 -0.29 -16.98 18.72
CA LEU A 38 0.70 -17.73 19.52
C LEU A 38 1.46 -16.84 20.51
N ALA A 39 1.70 -15.57 20.15
CA ALA A 39 2.39 -14.64 21.05
C ALA A 39 1.52 -14.20 22.25
N THR A 40 0.19 -14.24 22.12
CA THR A 40 -0.73 -13.63 23.11
C THR A 40 -1.70 -14.60 23.79
N ASP A 41 -1.84 -15.83 23.28
CA ASP A 41 -2.78 -16.84 23.81
C ASP A 41 -2.27 -17.56 25.07
N GLY A 42 -1.05 -17.28 25.51
CA GLY A 42 -0.42 -17.93 26.66
C GLY A 42 0.34 -19.22 26.32
N SER A 43 0.40 -19.64 25.06
CA SER A 43 1.19 -20.80 24.61
C SER A 43 2.69 -20.57 24.79
N LEU A 44 3.13 -19.32 24.76
CA LEU A 44 4.51 -18.89 24.94
C LEU A 44 4.68 -18.12 26.27
N PRO A 45 5.91 -18.01 26.80
CA PRO A 45 6.16 -17.23 27.99
C PRO A 45 5.64 -15.78 27.87
N VAL A 46 5.05 -15.24 28.96
CA VAL A 46 4.45 -13.89 29.00
C VAL A 46 5.38 -12.80 28.46
N VAL A 47 6.69 -12.95 28.65
CA VAL A 47 7.70 -12.01 28.13
C VAL A 47 7.66 -11.92 26.60
N VAL A 48 7.40 -13.03 25.91
CA VAL A 48 7.29 -13.05 24.45
C VAL A 48 6.09 -12.21 23.97
N GLY A 49 4.94 -12.40 24.63
CA GLY A 49 3.74 -11.60 24.35
C GLY A 49 3.95 -10.11 24.59
N LEU A 50 4.57 -9.75 25.71
CA LEU A 50 4.89 -8.35 26.03
C LEU A 50 5.83 -7.72 24.99
N LEU A 51 6.93 -8.41 24.64
CA LEU A 51 7.87 -7.93 23.64
C LEU A 51 7.23 -7.85 22.26
N PHE A 52 6.37 -8.79 21.90
CA PHE A 52 5.59 -8.77 20.65
C PHE A 52 4.71 -7.52 20.59
N ILE A 53 3.90 -7.25 21.62
CA ILE A 53 3.00 -6.09 21.64
C ILE A 53 3.79 -4.78 21.61
N LEU A 54 4.85 -4.65 22.40
CA LEU A 54 5.70 -3.46 22.38
C LEU A 54 6.36 -3.24 21.02
N GLY A 55 6.89 -4.30 20.42
CA GLY A 55 7.48 -4.25 19.07
C GLY A 55 6.47 -3.87 18.00
N LEU A 56 5.25 -4.43 18.07
CA LEU A 56 4.16 -4.11 17.17
C LEU A 56 3.74 -2.64 17.28
N ILE A 57 3.57 -2.13 18.49
CA ILE A 57 3.23 -0.72 18.74
C ILE A 57 4.34 0.19 18.20
N ALA A 58 5.60 -0.12 18.50
CA ALA A 58 6.74 0.69 18.04
C ALA A 58 6.84 0.72 16.51
N ALA A 59 6.67 -0.42 15.85
CA ALA A 59 6.69 -0.52 14.39
C ALA A 59 5.50 0.23 13.74
N ALA A 60 4.30 0.05 14.26
CA ALA A 60 3.09 0.73 13.77
C ALA A 60 3.20 2.25 13.94
N TYR A 61 3.66 2.72 15.11
CA TYR A 61 3.85 4.14 15.39
C TYR A 61 4.86 4.77 14.45
N SER A 62 6.03 4.16 14.26
CA SER A 62 7.09 4.66 13.38
C SER A 62 6.60 4.82 11.92
N SER A 63 5.86 3.80 11.41
CA SER A 63 5.34 3.83 10.04
C SER A 63 4.22 4.86 9.88
N ALA A 64 3.31 4.94 10.85
CA ALA A 64 2.19 5.88 10.83
C ALA A 64 2.67 7.34 10.90
N ASP A 65 3.63 7.64 11.78
CA ASP A 65 4.19 8.98 11.93
C ASP A 65 4.86 9.47 10.65
N SER A 66 5.68 8.61 10.04
CA SER A 66 6.35 8.93 8.78
C SER A 66 5.35 9.18 7.63
N ALA A 67 4.34 8.32 7.49
CA ALA A 67 3.32 8.48 6.47
C ALA A 67 2.48 9.75 6.70
N LEU A 68 2.08 10.02 7.94
CA LEU A 68 1.29 11.18 8.29
C LEU A 68 2.06 12.49 8.07
N THR A 69 3.34 12.51 8.41
CA THR A 69 4.23 13.65 8.17
C THR A 69 4.40 13.91 6.67
N ALA A 70 4.63 12.86 5.87
CA ALA A 70 4.75 12.98 4.42
C ALA A 70 3.46 13.52 3.78
N LEU A 71 2.29 12.95 4.12
CA LEU A 71 0.99 13.42 3.64
C LEU A 71 0.70 14.87 4.04
N THR A 72 0.96 15.22 5.30
CA THR A 72 0.78 16.59 5.80
C THR A 72 1.66 17.57 5.03
N THR A 73 2.92 17.21 4.79
CA THR A 73 3.87 18.05 4.07
C THR A 73 3.46 18.22 2.61
N SER A 74 3.11 17.14 1.91
CA SER A 74 2.67 17.20 0.52
C SER A 74 1.41 18.08 0.37
N VAL A 75 0.41 17.91 1.21
CA VAL A 75 -0.78 18.78 1.18
C VAL A 75 -0.44 20.23 1.46
N CYS A 76 0.40 20.50 2.46
CA CYS A 76 0.78 21.87 2.80
C CYS A 76 1.58 22.56 1.69
N VAL A 77 2.54 21.85 1.10
CA VAL A 77 3.46 22.43 0.10
C VAL A 77 2.84 22.41 -1.29
N ASP A 78 2.36 21.24 -1.74
CA ASP A 78 1.97 21.06 -3.13
C ASP A 78 0.54 21.56 -3.41
N VAL A 79 -0.37 21.45 -2.43
CA VAL A 79 -1.79 21.81 -2.63
C VAL A 79 -2.11 23.20 -2.07
N LEU A 80 -1.66 23.50 -0.85
CA LEU A 80 -2.00 24.74 -0.15
C LEU A 80 -0.95 25.84 -0.34
N GLU A 81 0.17 25.55 -0.98
CA GLU A 81 1.28 26.47 -1.26
C GLU A 81 1.67 27.28 0.00
N ILE A 82 1.87 26.58 1.12
CA ILE A 82 2.07 27.18 2.44
C ILE A 82 3.23 28.20 2.48
N GLU A 83 4.23 28.02 1.59
CA GLU A 83 5.39 28.90 1.50
C GLU A 83 5.01 30.31 1.04
N LYS A 84 3.92 30.47 0.28
CA LYS A 84 3.41 31.78 -0.19
C LYS A 84 2.58 32.50 0.87
N ARG A 85 2.29 31.88 2.03
CA ARG A 85 1.47 32.47 3.09
C ARG A 85 2.32 33.21 4.13
N PRO A 86 1.73 34.19 4.84
CA PRO A 86 2.38 34.87 5.96
C PRO A 86 2.87 33.86 7.00
N GLU A 87 4.03 34.12 7.60
CA GLU A 87 4.68 33.20 8.53
C GLU A 87 3.79 32.85 9.74
N ALA A 88 3.02 33.82 10.23
CA ALA A 88 2.08 33.65 11.34
C ALA A 88 0.97 32.61 11.05
N GLU A 89 0.62 32.38 9.80
CA GLU A 89 -0.42 31.43 9.38
C GLU A 89 0.09 30.01 9.12
N ARG A 90 1.40 29.84 8.90
CA ARG A 90 2.00 28.57 8.47
C ARG A 90 1.85 27.47 9.52
N VAL A 91 2.16 27.80 10.78
CA VAL A 91 2.11 26.81 11.87
C VAL A 91 0.67 26.35 12.14
N PRO A 92 -0.31 27.25 12.37
CA PRO A 92 -1.68 26.82 12.63
C PRO A 92 -2.29 26.07 11.43
N LEU A 93 -1.95 26.44 10.19
CA LEU A 93 -2.41 25.72 9.00
C LEU A 93 -1.83 24.30 8.95
N ARG A 94 -0.54 24.13 9.21
CA ARG A 94 0.11 22.81 9.25
C ARG A 94 -0.54 21.90 10.30
N ILE A 95 -0.81 22.43 11.49
CA ILE A 95 -1.48 21.67 12.55
C ILE A 95 -2.88 21.22 12.12
N ARG A 96 -3.67 22.12 11.51
CA ARG A 96 -5.00 21.75 10.99
C ARG A 96 -4.94 20.67 9.94
N VAL A 97 -4.04 20.79 8.96
CA VAL A 97 -3.84 19.77 7.93
C VAL A 97 -3.42 18.43 8.56
N HIS A 98 -2.51 18.46 9.53
CA HIS A 98 -2.06 17.25 10.22
C HIS A 98 -3.22 16.53 10.93
N VAL A 99 -4.06 17.27 11.63
CA VAL A 99 -5.26 16.72 12.29
C VAL A 99 -6.24 16.13 11.25
N ILE A 100 -6.47 16.85 10.16
CA ILE A 100 -7.36 16.37 9.08
C ILE A 100 -6.79 15.06 8.48
N MET A 101 -5.51 15.02 8.16
CA MET A 101 -4.86 13.82 7.62
C MET A 101 -4.89 12.66 8.62
N SER A 102 -4.74 12.93 9.92
CA SER A 102 -4.90 11.92 10.97
C SER A 102 -6.31 11.32 10.98
N ILE A 103 -7.34 12.16 10.89
CA ILE A 103 -8.73 11.70 10.82
C ILE A 103 -8.98 10.88 9.55
N VAL A 104 -8.47 11.32 8.40
CA VAL A 104 -8.58 10.58 7.14
C VAL A 104 -7.91 9.21 7.26
N MET A 105 -6.70 9.13 7.84
CA MET A 105 -6.03 7.85 8.07
C MET A 105 -6.84 6.92 8.97
N VAL A 106 -7.41 7.42 10.07
CA VAL A 106 -8.26 6.61 10.96
C VAL A 106 -9.48 6.08 10.20
N ILE A 107 -10.15 6.93 9.43
CA ILE A 107 -11.31 6.52 8.61
C ILE A 107 -10.91 5.43 7.62
N LEU A 108 -9.80 5.60 6.91
CA LEU A 108 -9.30 4.60 5.95
C LEU A 108 -8.97 3.26 6.63
N ILE A 109 -8.33 3.29 7.81
CA ILE A 109 -8.03 2.07 8.57
C ILE A 109 -9.32 1.36 8.99
N LEU A 110 -10.34 2.11 9.45
CA LEU A 110 -11.63 1.54 9.85
C LEU A 110 -12.38 0.95 8.65
N LEU A 111 -12.42 1.65 7.53
CA LEU A 111 -13.01 1.15 6.28
C LEU A 111 -12.32 -0.12 5.80
N PHE A 112 -10.99 -0.12 5.83
CA PHE A 112 -10.19 -1.29 5.45
C PHE A 112 -10.48 -2.50 6.37
N LYS A 113 -10.60 -2.27 7.68
CA LYS A 113 -10.95 -3.30 8.65
C LYS A 113 -12.31 -3.93 8.39
N VAL A 114 -13.31 -3.12 7.98
CA VAL A 114 -14.68 -3.59 7.74
C VAL A 114 -14.80 -4.36 6.42
N TRP A 115 -14.09 -3.91 5.37
CA TRP A 115 -14.25 -4.47 4.02
C TRP A 115 -13.24 -5.55 3.65
N ASN A 116 -12.21 -5.73 4.47
CA ASN A 116 -11.14 -6.67 4.13
C ASN A 116 -11.35 -8.04 4.78
N ASP A 117 -11.78 -9.02 3.99
CA ASP A 117 -11.89 -10.43 4.39
C ASP A 117 -10.64 -11.26 4.03
N ASP A 118 -9.78 -10.74 3.15
CA ASP A 118 -8.52 -11.37 2.74
C ASP A 118 -7.36 -11.08 3.71
N SER A 119 -6.24 -11.76 3.50
CA SER A 119 -4.98 -11.41 4.16
C SER A 119 -4.61 -9.94 3.87
N VAL A 120 -4.29 -9.18 4.92
CA VAL A 120 -3.95 -7.75 4.83
C VAL A 120 -2.84 -7.51 3.82
N ILE A 121 -1.82 -8.35 3.79
CA ILE A 121 -0.69 -8.25 2.85
C ILE A 121 -1.17 -8.33 1.40
N LYS A 122 -2.02 -9.31 1.07
CA LYS A 122 -2.55 -9.46 -0.29
C LYS A 122 -3.35 -8.24 -0.73
N THR A 123 -4.19 -7.72 0.17
CA THR A 123 -5.02 -6.54 -0.13
C THR A 123 -4.18 -5.28 -0.29
N VAL A 124 -3.15 -5.06 0.55
CA VAL A 124 -2.22 -3.94 0.40
C VAL A 124 -1.51 -3.98 -0.95
N PHE A 125 -0.97 -5.14 -1.35
CA PHE A 125 -0.31 -5.27 -2.66
C PHE A 125 -1.27 -5.08 -3.83
N ARG A 126 -2.52 -5.54 -3.71
CA ARG A 126 -3.53 -5.34 -4.75
C ARG A 126 -3.88 -3.86 -4.90
N VAL A 127 -4.13 -3.15 -3.79
CA VAL A 127 -4.38 -1.70 -3.79
C VAL A 127 -3.17 -0.93 -4.31
N ALA A 128 -1.96 -1.32 -3.90
CA ALA A 128 -0.72 -0.75 -4.42
C ALA A 128 -0.59 -0.97 -5.95
N GLY A 129 -0.98 -2.14 -6.46
CA GLY A 129 -1.01 -2.42 -7.90
C GLY A 129 -1.92 -1.46 -8.67
N TYR A 130 -3.07 -1.10 -8.10
CA TYR A 130 -3.97 -0.12 -8.73
C TYR A 130 -3.47 1.32 -8.62
N THR A 131 -2.86 1.71 -7.50
CA THR A 131 -2.46 3.10 -7.25
C THR A 131 -1.08 3.45 -7.80
N TYR A 132 -0.12 2.54 -7.70
CA TYR A 132 1.25 2.76 -8.18
C TYR A 132 1.43 2.45 -9.67
N GLY A 133 0.53 1.69 -10.27
CA GLY A 133 0.59 1.40 -11.71
C GLY A 133 0.61 2.66 -12.58
N PRO A 134 -0.33 3.60 -12.41
CA PRO A 134 -0.31 4.86 -13.14
C PRO A 134 0.96 5.67 -12.92
N LEU A 135 1.48 5.71 -11.68
CA LEU A 135 2.74 6.39 -11.37
C LEU A 135 3.92 5.76 -12.10
N LEU A 136 3.98 4.43 -12.11
CA LEU A 136 4.99 3.69 -12.87
C LEU A 136 4.90 3.99 -14.37
N GLY A 137 3.69 3.99 -14.93
CA GLY A 137 3.46 4.28 -16.34
C GLY A 137 3.84 5.71 -16.73
N LEU A 138 3.47 6.70 -15.91
CA LEU A 138 3.84 8.10 -16.08
C LEU A 138 5.36 8.29 -16.05
N PHE A 139 6.00 7.70 -15.03
CA PHE A 139 7.44 7.79 -14.85
C PHE A 139 8.19 7.10 -16.00
N ALA A 140 7.79 5.88 -16.36
CA ALA A 140 8.39 5.14 -17.47
C ALA A 140 8.21 5.88 -18.80
N PHE A 141 7.03 6.43 -19.07
CA PHE A 141 6.80 7.23 -20.27
C PHE A 141 7.71 8.45 -20.32
N GLY A 142 7.82 9.21 -19.23
CA GLY A 142 8.68 10.39 -19.15
C GLY A 142 10.18 10.07 -19.32
N MET A 143 10.63 8.91 -18.82
CA MET A 143 12.02 8.48 -18.97
C MET A 143 12.35 7.89 -20.33
N LEU A 144 11.44 7.07 -20.88
CA LEU A 144 11.71 6.30 -22.10
C LEU A 144 11.34 7.05 -23.37
N THR A 145 10.50 8.08 -23.28
CA THR A 145 10.05 8.84 -24.45
C THR A 145 10.45 10.32 -24.31
N LYS A 146 10.73 10.95 -25.44
CA LYS A 146 10.96 12.40 -25.53
C LYS A 146 9.72 13.14 -26.07
N THR A 147 8.59 12.47 -26.09
CA THR A 147 7.38 12.93 -26.73
C THR A 147 6.55 13.79 -25.77
N ALA A 148 6.16 14.99 -26.17
CA ALA A 148 5.25 15.83 -25.41
C ALA A 148 3.84 15.24 -25.41
N VAL A 149 3.15 15.32 -24.30
CA VAL A 149 1.77 14.86 -24.13
C VAL A 149 0.88 16.08 -23.86
N HIS A 150 -0.41 15.96 -24.12
CA HIS A 150 -1.38 16.95 -23.71
C HIS A 150 -1.67 16.84 -22.21
N ASP A 151 -1.06 17.68 -21.39
CA ASP A 151 -1.15 17.66 -19.91
C ASP A 151 -2.59 17.59 -19.38
N ARG A 152 -3.51 18.24 -20.09
CA ARG A 152 -4.94 18.25 -19.73
C ARG A 152 -5.55 16.85 -19.62
N TRP A 153 -5.07 15.87 -20.40
CA TRP A 153 -5.62 14.52 -20.47
C TRP A 153 -4.87 13.52 -19.58
N VAL A 154 -3.70 13.90 -19.09
CA VAL A 154 -2.87 13.03 -18.22
C VAL A 154 -3.63 12.57 -16.97
N PRO A 155 -4.33 13.45 -16.22
CA PRO A 155 -5.10 13.02 -15.06
C PRO A 155 -6.22 12.03 -15.40
N LEU A 156 -6.84 12.20 -16.58
CA LEU A 156 -7.89 11.26 -17.04
C LEU A 156 -7.33 9.85 -17.25
N ILE A 157 -6.15 9.73 -17.90
CA ILE A 157 -5.50 8.43 -18.08
C ILE A 157 -5.09 7.82 -16.74
N ALA A 158 -4.53 8.64 -15.84
CA ALA A 158 -4.12 8.18 -14.52
C ALA A 158 -5.29 7.63 -13.69
N VAL A 159 -6.52 8.09 -13.93
CA VAL A 159 -7.74 7.58 -13.29
C VAL A 159 -8.34 6.40 -14.05
N LEU A 160 -8.34 6.45 -15.39
CA LEU A 160 -8.92 5.37 -16.21
C LEU A 160 -8.10 4.08 -16.15
N SER A 161 -6.78 4.17 -16.07
CA SER A 161 -5.89 3.01 -16.06
C SER A 161 -6.17 2.07 -14.88
N PRO A 162 -6.27 2.51 -13.61
CA PRO A 162 -6.67 1.64 -12.50
C PRO A 162 -8.07 1.05 -12.68
N ILE A 163 -9.01 1.80 -13.26
CA ILE A 163 -10.36 1.30 -13.51
C ILE A 163 -10.34 0.15 -14.53
N ILE A 164 -9.63 0.31 -15.63
CA ILE A 164 -9.45 -0.73 -16.64
C ILE A 164 -8.76 -1.94 -16.02
N THR A 165 -7.72 -1.71 -15.24
CA THR A 165 -6.98 -2.77 -14.54
C THR A 165 -7.84 -3.51 -13.55
N PHE A 166 -8.70 -2.82 -12.80
CA PHE A 166 -9.67 -3.43 -11.89
C PHE A 166 -10.66 -4.33 -12.64
N VAL A 167 -11.18 -3.90 -13.79
CA VAL A 167 -12.06 -4.71 -14.63
C VAL A 167 -11.31 -5.94 -15.15
N LEU A 168 -10.08 -5.78 -15.63
CA LEU A 168 -9.24 -6.89 -16.09
C LEU A 168 -8.96 -7.90 -14.98
N ASP A 169 -8.64 -7.45 -13.76
CA ASP A 169 -8.41 -8.32 -12.60
C ASP A 169 -9.69 -9.07 -12.20
N THR A 170 -10.80 -8.37 -12.16
CA THR A 170 -12.11 -8.95 -11.78
C THR A 170 -12.53 -10.06 -12.73
N TYR A 171 -12.35 -9.85 -14.04
CA TYR A 171 -12.73 -10.81 -15.07
C TYR A 171 -11.56 -11.68 -15.57
N SER A 172 -10.41 -11.64 -14.89
CA SER A 172 -9.18 -12.31 -15.31
C SER A 172 -9.36 -13.82 -15.54
N ILE A 173 -10.04 -14.50 -14.63
CA ILE A 173 -10.29 -15.95 -14.71
C ILE A 173 -11.09 -16.31 -15.98
N GLN A 174 -12.06 -15.48 -16.34
CA GLN A 174 -12.92 -15.71 -17.51
C GLN A 174 -12.21 -15.37 -18.82
N LEU A 175 -11.42 -14.27 -18.83
CA LEU A 175 -10.73 -13.76 -20.01
C LEU A 175 -9.46 -14.54 -20.35
N PHE A 176 -8.75 -15.04 -19.34
CA PHE A 176 -7.44 -15.69 -19.49
C PHE A 176 -7.42 -17.16 -19.08
N GLY A 177 -8.55 -17.86 -19.25
CA GLY A 177 -8.61 -19.32 -19.09
C GLY A 177 -8.26 -19.82 -17.67
N GLY A 178 -8.68 -19.11 -16.62
CA GLY A 178 -8.42 -19.48 -15.22
C GLY A 178 -7.24 -18.74 -14.57
N TYR A 179 -6.55 -17.89 -15.32
CA TYR A 179 -5.44 -17.09 -14.76
C TYR A 179 -5.95 -15.94 -13.89
N LYS A 180 -5.38 -15.80 -12.69
CA LYS A 180 -5.66 -14.70 -11.78
C LYS A 180 -4.41 -13.85 -11.61
N PHE A 181 -4.54 -12.55 -11.81
CA PHE A 181 -3.43 -11.63 -11.63
C PHE A 181 -2.92 -11.61 -10.18
N GLY A 182 -1.60 -11.51 -10.04
CA GLY A 182 -0.87 -11.31 -8.80
C GLY A 182 -0.17 -9.96 -8.77
N PHE A 183 1.12 -9.96 -8.43
CA PHE A 183 1.94 -8.75 -8.35
C PHE A 183 2.21 -8.09 -9.70
N GLU A 184 2.10 -8.83 -10.80
CA GLU A 184 2.22 -8.32 -12.18
C GLU A 184 1.11 -7.33 -12.54
N LEU A 185 0.02 -7.26 -11.75
CA LEU A 185 -1.04 -6.28 -11.94
C LEU A 185 -0.50 -4.84 -11.97
N LEU A 186 0.52 -4.55 -11.18
CA LEU A 186 1.25 -3.28 -11.19
C LEU A 186 1.82 -2.96 -12.56
N LEU A 187 2.48 -3.95 -13.19
CA LEU A 187 3.10 -3.79 -14.51
C LEU A 187 2.05 -3.63 -15.60
N VAL A 188 0.96 -4.40 -15.53
CA VAL A 188 -0.17 -4.30 -16.46
C VAL A 188 -0.78 -2.90 -16.41
N ASN A 189 -1.05 -2.38 -15.21
CA ASN A 189 -1.58 -1.05 -15.00
C ASN A 189 -0.62 0.04 -15.51
N GLY A 190 0.68 -0.09 -15.23
CA GLY A 190 1.71 0.79 -15.75
C GLY A 190 1.77 0.79 -17.28
N ALA A 191 1.68 -0.38 -17.91
CA ALA A 191 1.64 -0.53 -19.35
C ALA A 191 0.39 0.12 -19.97
N ILE A 192 -0.79 -0.06 -19.38
CA ILE A 192 -2.03 0.58 -19.81
C ILE A 192 -1.88 2.11 -19.76
N THR A 193 -1.32 2.63 -18.68
CA THR A 193 -1.05 4.07 -18.54
C THR A 193 -0.09 4.56 -19.62
N MET A 194 1.00 3.84 -19.84
CA MET A 194 2.01 4.19 -20.84
C MET A 194 1.43 4.20 -22.26
N VAL A 195 0.61 3.21 -22.60
CA VAL A 195 -0.10 3.14 -23.90
C VAL A 195 -1.09 4.31 -24.02
N GLY A 196 -1.86 4.59 -22.98
CA GLY A 196 -2.80 5.72 -22.95
C GLY A 196 -2.10 7.05 -23.21
N LEU A 197 -0.94 7.28 -22.58
CA LEU A 197 -0.11 8.46 -22.81
C LEU A 197 0.46 8.51 -24.24
N ALA A 198 0.90 7.38 -24.78
CA ALA A 198 1.39 7.30 -26.14
C ALA A 198 0.31 7.66 -27.18
N LEU A 199 -0.93 7.27 -26.95
CA LEU A 199 -2.07 7.62 -27.79
C LEU A 199 -2.41 9.12 -27.77
N LEU A 200 -2.12 9.79 -26.63
CA LEU A 200 -2.30 11.24 -26.45
C LEU A 200 -1.05 12.05 -26.78
N SER A 201 0.00 11.39 -27.27
CA SER A 201 1.24 12.07 -27.62
C SER A 201 1.01 13.01 -28.81
N ARG A 202 1.59 14.20 -28.74
CA ARG A 202 1.69 15.10 -29.89
C ARG A 202 2.71 14.51 -30.84
N ARG A 203 2.27 14.08 -32.00
CA ARG A 203 3.21 13.89 -33.13
C ARG A 203 3.75 15.28 -33.47
N GLY A 204 5.03 15.52 -33.16
CA GLY A 204 5.77 16.70 -33.55
C GLY A 204 5.89 16.77 -35.06
#